data_377b4e5b0780f82a73d1bf8b5d7920ae
#
_entry.id   377b4e5b0780f82a73d1bf8b5d7920ae
#
_cell.length_a   1.000
_cell.length_b   1.000
_cell.length_c   1.000
_cell.angle_alpha   90.00
_cell.angle_beta   90.00
_cell.angle_gamma   90.00
#
_symmetry.space_group_name_H-M   'P 1'
#
loop_
_entity.id
_entity.type
_entity.pdbx_description
1 polymer ?
#
loop_
_entity_poly.entity_id
_entity_poly.type
_entity_poly.pdbx_seq_one_letter_code
_entity_poly.pdbx_strand_id
1 'polypeptide(L)'
;MSHTKKPTIEKIILALLGLLALAALVRTMFLGLEIDEEYALSLGFRLVRGDRLFYSMWEPHQLAALPPALLIGLFTAVTGTTTGVLLFVRGAVLAVKLALAVWFYRSLRVALGGRCAYLLALAVLAFTPKWFLGPDYVSQQFHFTLAAFLFLYGYYAPGPRQYRGLWRVAAGGVCACLSFLAYPQTLAAAPVLMLALLLLGRGSADKCRGLWVFVLTCAVCGGAFVVYVLQGMGFDFAALLARADLILHDPQYDFTTADRLAMLRSKLSAVIGNCWLSALAGVALAAAGMLFGERRGFARSLEKALWYTAFFLSLWCTAYCLRAQELDFRYMCPAFALAGGWTFWCDRREAGHRPLRRLLFWLGWLPGIAAYLFILRSTLIALPTTFMYLFWPAVCGTAALLLKPRPTRRHRAAAALLAAGLLLACAVPRLCLVLETGWHCEPITAIQPERITRGPAAGTWADTKAADMQDACMKPSPPMRARACSRPSVSSTASAF
;
A
#
# COMPACT_ATOMS: atom_id res chain seq x y z
N MET A 1 -19.66 23.42 39.06
CA MET A 1 -20.54 23.16 37.89
C MET A 1 -19.68 22.99 36.64
N SER A 2 -19.53 21.75 36.19
CA SER A 2 -18.76 21.40 34.97
C SER A 2 -19.57 21.84 33.75
N HIS A 3 -19.16 22.91 33.07
CA HIS A 3 -19.69 23.27 31.76
C HIS A 3 -19.27 22.19 30.74
N THR A 4 -20.11 21.18 30.54
CA THR A 4 -20.01 20.28 29.40
C THR A 4 -20.22 21.11 28.13
N LYS A 5 -19.10 21.56 27.52
CA LYS A 5 -19.16 22.23 26.21
C LYS A 5 -19.81 21.27 25.21
N LYS A 6 -20.98 21.60 24.68
CA LYS A 6 -21.63 20.83 23.59
C LYS A 6 -20.60 20.60 22.47
N PRO A 7 -20.50 19.38 21.93
CA PRO A 7 -19.61 19.12 20.81
C PRO A 7 -19.99 20.02 19.65
N THR A 8 -19.03 20.70 19.04
CA THR A 8 -19.27 21.49 17.84
C THR A 8 -19.63 20.53 16.69
N ILE A 9 -20.49 20.95 15.78
CA ILE A 9 -20.89 20.20 14.55
C ILE A 9 -19.65 19.57 13.86
N GLU A 10 -18.57 20.32 13.83
CA GLU A 10 -17.31 19.86 13.27
C GLU A 10 -16.75 18.60 13.95
N LYS A 11 -16.78 18.55 15.29
CA LYS A 11 -16.29 17.36 16.03
C LYS A 11 -17.17 16.15 15.73
N ILE A 12 -18.48 16.37 15.56
CA ILE A 12 -19.42 15.32 15.18
C ILE A 12 -19.08 14.78 13.80
N ILE A 13 -18.85 15.67 12.80
CA ILE A 13 -18.47 15.27 11.44
C ILE A 13 -17.15 14.47 11.46
N LEU A 14 -16.13 14.93 12.17
CA LEU A 14 -14.86 14.21 12.29
C LEU A 14 -15.03 12.83 12.95
N ALA A 15 -15.85 12.73 13.98
CA ALA A 15 -16.16 11.45 14.63
C ALA A 15 -16.89 10.49 13.66
N LEU A 16 -17.88 11.00 12.91
CA LEU A 16 -18.60 10.22 11.90
C LEU A 16 -17.68 9.72 10.78
N LEU A 17 -16.73 10.55 10.31
CA LEU A 17 -15.71 10.13 9.34
C LEU A 17 -14.78 9.06 9.91
N GLY A 18 -14.42 9.15 11.19
CA GLY A 18 -13.65 8.11 11.88
C GLY A 18 -14.42 6.79 11.98
N LEU A 19 -15.70 6.85 12.35
CA LEU A 19 -16.58 5.68 12.38
C LEU A 19 -16.77 5.07 11.00
N LEU A 20 -16.93 5.91 9.95
CA LEU A 20 -17.02 5.46 8.56
C LEU A 20 -15.76 4.65 8.15
N ALA A 21 -14.57 5.21 8.41
CA ALA A 21 -13.30 4.52 8.10
C ALA A 21 -13.16 3.19 8.84
N LEU A 22 -13.52 3.17 10.12
CA LEU A 22 -13.47 1.96 10.93
C LEU A 22 -14.50 0.92 10.46
N ALA A 23 -15.74 1.34 10.19
CA ALA A 23 -16.79 0.47 9.67
C ALA A 23 -16.39 -0.16 8.33
N ALA A 24 -15.77 0.62 7.43
CA ALA A 24 -15.24 0.11 6.17
C ALA A 24 -14.20 -1.00 6.37
N LEU A 25 -13.26 -0.81 7.30
CA LEU A 25 -12.22 -1.81 7.60
C LEU A 25 -12.79 -3.04 8.32
N VAL A 26 -13.66 -2.85 9.31
CA VAL A 26 -14.31 -3.96 10.01
C VAL A 26 -15.12 -4.79 9.03
N ARG A 27 -15.83 -4.15 8.10
CA ARG A 27 -16.55 -4.87 7.07
C ARG A 27 -15.62 -5.69 6.16
N THR A 28 -14.53 -5.10 5.66
CA THR A 28 -13.55 -5.82 4.84
C THR A 28 -12.80 -6.90 5.63
N MET A 29 -12.78 -6.83 6.95
CA MET A 29 -12.23 -7.89 7.78
C MET A 29 -13.08 -9.16 7.74
N PHE A 30 -14.41 -9.02 7.68
CA PHE A 30 -15.33 -10.15 7.75
C PHE A 30 -15.89 -10.59 6.41
N LEU A 31 -15.87 -9.74 5.39
CA LEU A 31 -16.55 -9.99 4.13
C LEU A 31 -15.59 -9.91 2.94
N GLY A 32 -15.70 -10.90 2.04
CA GLY A 32 -14.91 -11.02 0.83
C GLY A 32 -13.65 -11.88 1.02
N LEU A 33 -13.25 -12.50 -0.07
CA LEU A 33 -12.03 -13.31 -0.20
C LEU A 33 -11.23 -12.81 -1.41
N GLU A 34 -9.93 -12.98 -1.37
CA GLU A 34 -9.06 -12.53 -2.44
C GLU A 34 -7.86 -13.46 -2.61
N ILE A 35 -7.54 -13.79 -3.87
CA ILE A 35 -6.54 -14.78 -4.23
C ILE A 35 -5.13 -14.45 -3.72
N ASP A 36 -4.73 -13.18 -3.74
CA ASP A 36 -3.41 -12.77 -3.25
C ASP A 36 -3.30 -12.85 -1.71
N GLU A 37 -4.43 -12.75 -1.00
CA GLU A 37 -4.47 -12.97 0.45
C GLU A 37 -4.32 -14.46 0.77
N GLU A 38 -5.07 -15.31 0.06
CA GLU A 38 -4.96 -16.77 0.19
C GLU A 38 -3.55 -17.24 -0.17
N TYR A 39 -2.96 -16.66 -1.22
CA TYR A 39 -1.60 -16.91 -1.62
C TYR A 39 -0.59 -16.55 -0.50
N ALA A 40 -0.67 -15.34 0.06
CA ALA A 40 0.22 -14.91 1.14
C ALA A 40 0.10 -15.81 2.39
N LEU A 41 -1.12 -16.24 2.72
CA LEU A 41 -1.37 -17.17 3.82
C LEU A 41 -0.83 -18.55 3.53
N SER A 42 -1.01 -19.06 2.31
CA SER A 42 -0.49 -20.37 1.90
C SER A 42 1.03 -20.43 1.97
N LEU A 43 1.73 -19.40 1.50
CA LEU A 43 3.19 -19.28 1.62
C LEU A 43 3.61 -19.19 3.09
N GLY A 44 2.90 -18.41 3.90
CA GLY A 44 3.16 -18.32 5.34
C GLY A 44 2.99 -19.66 6.04
N PHE A 45 1.95 -20.41 5.71
CA PHE A 45 1.71 -21.75 6.24
C PHE A 45 2.79 -22.75 5.81
N ARG A 46 3.24 -22.71 4.56
CA ARG A 46 4.36 -23.54 4.07
C ARG A 46 5.65 -23.29 4.86
N LEU A 47 5.97 -22.02 5.18
CA LEU A 47 7.11 -21.69 6.05
C LEU A 47 6.96 -22.30 7.45
N VAL A 48 5.77 -22.25 8.04
CA VAL A 48 5.49 -22.86 9.35
C VAL A 48 5.66 -24.39 9.29
N ARG A 49 5.39 -25.00 8.14
CA ARG A 49 5.57 -26.44 7.90
C ARG A 49 7.02 -26.85 7.58
N GLY A 50 7.95 -25.90 7.50
CA GLY A 50 9.36 -26.15 7.29
C GLY A 50 9.88 -25.94 5.87
N ASP A 51 9.03 -25.48 4.94
CA ASP A 51 9.48 -25.04 3.62
C ASP A 51 10.42 -23.85 3.75
N ARG A 52 11.29 -23.68 2.77
CA ARG A 52 12.34 -22.64 2.77
C ARG A 52 12.18 -21.73 1.57
N LEU A 53 12.37 -20.44 1.82
CA LEU A 53 12.35 -19.42 0.75
C LEU A 53 13.45 -19.69 -0.28
N PHE A 54 13.11 -19.51 -1.55
CA PHE A 54 13.99 -19.70 -2.72
C PHE A 54 14.56 -21.12 -2.91
N TYR A 55 14.18 -22.05 -2.06
CA TYR A 55 14.55 -23.46 -2.17
C TYR A 55 13.33 -24.34 -2.43
N SER A 56 12.41 -24.45 -1.48
CA SER A 56 11.17 -25.25 -1.61
C SER A 56 10.04 -24.44 -2.22
N MET A 57 10.10 -23.11 -2.13
CA MET A 57 9.14 -22.17 -2.69
C MET A 57 9.82 -21.31 -3.72
N TRP A 58 9.16 -21.12 -4.85
CA TRP A 58 9.70 -20.38 -5.97
C TRP A 58 8.71 -19.33 -6.44
N GLU A 59 8.94 -18.07 -6.05
CA GLU A 59 8.05 -16.94 -6.36
C GLU A 59 8.74 -15.62 -5.97
N PRO A 60 8.76 -14.60 -6.81
CA PRO A 60 9.43 -13.32 -6.50
C PRO A 60 8.93 -12.63 -5.23
N HIS A 61 7.65 -12.78 -4.89
CA HIS A 61 7.02 -12.12 -3.74
C HIS A 61 7.04 -12.96 -2.45
N GLN A 62 7.72 -14.12 -2.46
CA GLN A 62 7.71 -15.06 -1.34
C GLN A 62 8.24 -14.46 -0.02
N LEU A 63 9.02 -13.38 -0.07
CA LEU A 63 9.50 -12.67 1.11
C LEU A 63 8.35 -12.05 1.93
N ALA A 64 7.24 -11.74 1.28
CA ALA A 64 6.03 -11.30 1.95
C ALA A 64 5.38 -12.42 2.80
N ALA A 65 5.84 -13.67 2.70
CA ALA A 65 5.37 -14.77 3.52
C ALA A 65 5.84 -14.71 4.99
N LEU A 66 6.92 -13.95 5.29
CA LEU A 66 7.50 -13.91 6.65
C LEU A 66 6.53 -13.39 7.72
N PRO A 67 5.86 -12.23 7.57
CA PRO A 67 4.90 -11.76 8.56
C PRO A 67 3.68 -12.69 8.71
N PRO A 68 3.04 -13.19 7.63
CA PRO A 68 2.00 -14.22 7.75
C PRO A 68 2.49 -15.48 8.46
N ALA A 69 3.69 -15.98 8.17
CA ALA A 69 4.24 -17.15 8.83
C ALA A 69 4.34 -16.99 10.35
N LEU A 70 4.83 -15.82 10.80
CA LEU A 70 4.89 -15.49 12.22
C LEU A 70 3.50 -15.51 12.87
N LEU A 71 2.51 -14.91 12.22
CA LEU A 71 1.13 -14.85 12.73
C LEU A 71 0.45 -16.24 12.73
N ILE A 72 0.61 -17.01 11.64
CA ILE A 72 0.08 -18.36 11.53
C ILE A 72 0.74 -19.28 12.56
N GLY A 73 2.07 -19.21 12.69
CA GLY A 73 2.81 -19.98 13.69
C GLY A 73 2.35 -19.69 15.11
N LEU A 74 2.18 -18.41 15.45
CA LEU A 74 1.64 -18.01 16.75
C LEU A 74 0.20 -18.54 16.96
N PHE A 75 -0.67 -18.35 15.96
CA PHE A 75 -2.06 -18.81 16.05
C PHE A 75 -2.15 -20.33 16.23
N THR A 76 -1.42 -21.07 15.40
CA THR A 76 -1.43 -22.54 15.45
C THR A 76 -0.78 -23.09 16.72
N ALA A 77 0.27 -22.44 17.22
CA ALA A 77 0.88 -22.82 18.51
C ALA A 77 -0.08 -22.66 19.69
N VAL A 78 -0.96 -21.64 19.66
CA VAL A 78 -1.93 -21.38 20.73
C VAL A 78 -3.20 -22.22 20.59
N THR A 79 -3.72 -22.37 19.36
CA THR A 79 -5.03 -22.97 19.13
C THR A 79 -4.98 -24.45 18.73
N GLY A 80 -3.81 -24.94 18.29
CA GLY A 80 -3.65 -26.30 17.75
C GLY A 80 -4.31 -26.51 16.38
N THR A 81 -4.88 -25.48 15.76
CA THR A 81 -5.62 -25.57 14.50
C THR A 81 -5.35 -24.38 13.58
N THR A 82 -5.67 -24.51 12.29
CA THR A 82 -5.68 -23.39 11.33
C THR A 82 -7.08 -22.80 11.15
N THR A 83 -8.12 -23.38 11.78
CA THR A 83 -9.50 -22.91 11.62
C THR A 83 -9.66 -21.48 12.16
N GLY A 84 -10.07 -20.55 11.29
CA GLY A 84 -10.24 -19.12 11.65
C GLY A 84 -8.95 -18.29 11.61
N VAL A 85 -7.82 -18.82 11.16
CA VAL A 85 -6.55 -18.09 11.11
C VAL A 85 -6.62 -16.83 10.26
N LEU A 86 -7.44 -16.81 9.20
CA LEU A 86 -7.64 -15.64 8.33
C LEU A 86 -8.13 -14.43 9.14
N LEU A 87 -9.16 -14.61 9.98
CA LEU A 87 -9.67 -13.52 10.83
C LEU A 87 -8.62 -13.03 11.82
N PHE A 88 -7.83 -13.92 12.41
CA PHE A 88 -6.74 -13.54 13.32
C PHE A 88 -5.69 -12.69 12.57
N VAL A 89 -5.28 -13.11 11.38
CA VAL A 89 -4.29 -12.38 10.58
C VAL A 89 -4.85 -11.03 10.13
N ARG A 90 -6.10 -10.97 9.65
CA ARG A 90 -6.76 -9.69 9.31
C ARG A 90 -6.86 -8.76 10.53
N GLY A 91 -7.16 -9.31 11.71
CA GLY A 91 -7.17 -8.55 12.97
C GLY A 91 -5.80 -7.97 13.31
N ALA A 92 -4.73 -8.74 13.13
CA ALA A 92 -3.36 -8.26 13.33
C ALA A 92 -2.99 -7.14 12.34
N VAL A 93 -3.35 -7.29 11.06
CA VAL A 93 -3.15 -6.23 10.05
C VAL A 93 -3.94 -4.97 10.40
N LEU A 94 -5.19 -5.09 10.86
CA LEU A 94 -5.99 -3.95 11.33
C LEU A 94 -5.30 -3.24 12.51
N ALA A 95 -4.77 -3.99 13.48
CA ALA A 95 -4.05 -3.41 14.62
C ALA A 95 -2.79 -2.64 14.15
N VAL A 96 -2.02 -3.18 13.22
CA VAL A 96 -0.86 -2.50 12.62
C VAL A 96 -1.29 -1.21 11.91
N LYS A 97 -2.36 -1.24 11.10
CA LYS A 97 -2.89 -0.06 10.42
C LYS A 97 -3.33 1.03 11.40
N LEU A 98 -4.03 0.65 12.46
CA LEU A 98 -4.46 1.58 13.53
C LEU A 98 -3.24 2.21 14.22
N ALA A 99 -2.25 1.41 14.59
CA ALA A 99 -1.01 1.89 15.20
C ALA A 99 -0.27 2.89 14.29
N LEU A 100 -0.13 2.57 13.00
CA LEU A 100 0.52 3.43 12.01
C LEU A 100 -0.27 4.73 11.77
N ALA A 101 -1.60 4.67 11.68
CA ALA A 101 -2.44 5.85 11.51
C ALA A 101 -2.38 6.78 12.73
N VAL A 102 -2.40 6.23 13.95
CA VAL A 102 -2.22 6.99 15.19
C VAL A 102 -0.81 7.61 15.25
N TRP A 103 0.22 6.87 14.87
CA TRP A 103 1.58 7.38 14.84
C TRP A 103 1.74 8.49 13.81
N PHE A 104 1.20 8.32 12.61
CA PHE A 104 1.16 9.35 11.57
C PHE A 104 0.46 10.62 12.06
N TYR A 105 -0.73 10.48 12.67
CA TYR A 105 -1.45 11.60 13.26
C TYR A 105 -0.61 12.34 14.31
N ARG A 106 -0.05 11.60 15.27
CA ARG A 106 0.77 12.20 16.35
C ARG A 106 2.01 12.92 15.81
N SER A 107 2.63 12.38 14.78
CA SER A 107 3.83 12.94 14.16
C SER A 107 3.55 14.24 13.40
N LEU A 108 2.40 14.34 12.74
CA LEU A 108 2.12 15.45 11.83
C LEU A 108 1.11 16.47 12.36
N ARG A 109 0.38 16.18 13.47
CA ARG A 109 -0.70 17.05 13.96
C ARG A 109 -0.25 18.48 14.30
N VAL A 110 0.98 18.65 14.77
CA VAL A 110 1.53 19.98 15.13
C VAL A 110 1.81 20.79 13.86
N ALA A 111 2.29 20.12 12.81
CA ALA A 111 2.66 20.77 11.55
C ALA A 111 1.45 21.08 10.67
N LEU A 112 0.50 20.13 10.54
CA LEU A 112 -0.65 20.22 9.64
C LEU A 112 -1.90 20.80 10.30
N GLY A 113 -1.90 20.91 11.64
CA GLY A 113 -3.10 21.15 12.42
C GLY A 113 -3.90 19.88 12.66
N GLY A 114 -4.54 19.77 13.85
CA GLY A 114 -5.16 18.54 14.31
C GLY A 114 -6.21 17.94 13.35
N ARG A 115 -7.06 18.79 12.73
CA ARG A 115 -8.13 18.37 11.81
C ARG A 115 -7.60 17.72 10.53
N CYS A 116 -6.68 18.42 9.86
CA CYS A 116 -6.14 17.96 8.58
C CYS A 116 -5.24 16.73 8.77
N ALA A 117 -4.44 16.70 9.83
CA ALA A 117 -3.66 15.50 10.18
C ALA A 117 -4.58 14.31 10.49
N TYR A 118 -5.73 14.54 11.15
CA TYR A 118 -6.71 13.50 11.43
C TYR A 118 -7.33 12.93 10.15
N LEU A 119 -7.79 13.80 9.23
CA LEU A 119 -8.36 13.36 7.95
C LEU A 119 -7.37 12.57 7.11
N LEU A 120 -6.11 13.01 7.03
CA LEU A 120 -5.06 12.28 6.34
C LEU A 120 -4.72 10.95 7.03
N ALA A 121 -4.72 10.92 8.36
CA ALA A 121 -4.52 9.68 9.10
C ALA A 121 -5.66 8.68 8.88
N LEU A 122 -6.91 9.16 8.79
CA LEU A 122 -8.05 8.33 8.42
C LEU A 122 -7.97 7.84 6.97
N ALA A 123 -7.47 8.66 6.04
CA ALA A 123 -7.25 8.23 4.65
C ALA A 123 -6.19 7.11 4.59
N VAL A 124 -5.09 7.26 5.32
CA VAL A 124 -4.04 6.22 5.47
C VAL A 124 -4.62 4.96 6.12
N LEU A 125 -5.46 5.09 7.14
CA LEU A 125 -6.13 3.98 7.79
C LEU A 125 -7.07 3.24 6.83
N ALA A 126 -7.92 3.96 6.11
CA ALA A 126 -8.91 3.40 5.19
C ALA A 126 -8.30 2.81 3.91
N PHE A 127 -7.07 3.20 3.55
CA PHE A 127 -6.41 2.72 2.35
C PHE A 127 -6.09 1.23 2.43
N THR A 128 -6.68 0.44 1.54
CA THR A 128 -6.40 -0.98 1.33
C THR A 128 -6.04 -1.18 -0.15
N PRO A 129 -4.76 -1.43 -0.48
CA PRO A 129 -4.29 -1.42 -1.87
C PRO A 129 -5.07 -2.34 -2.81
N LYS A 130 -5.42 -3.52 -2.33
CA LYS A 130 -6.05 -4.60 -3.10
C LYS A 130 -7.48 -4.95 -2.64
N TRP A 131 -8.24 -4.00 -2.12
CA TRP A 131 -9.64 -4.21 -1.71
C TRP A 131 -9.88 -5.08 -0.48
N PHE A 132 -8.90 -5.75 0.08
CA PHE A 132 -9.03 -6.59 1.27
C PHE A 132 -8.08 -6.14 2.40
N LEU A 133 -8.29 -6.67 3.57
CA LEU A 133 -7.50 -6.38 4.76
C LEU A 133 -6.58 -7.57 5.07
N GLY A 134 -5.63 -7.83 4.19
CA GLY A 134 -4.72 -8.98 4.31
C GLY A 134 -3.24 -8.57 4.34
N PRO A 135 -2.39 -9.53 4.67
CA PRO A 135 -0.95 -9.33 4.76
C PRO A 135 -0.25 -9.58 3.41
N ASP A 136 -0.87 -9.18 2.29
CA ASP A 136 -0.26 -9.31 0.98
C ASP A 136 0.98 -8.41 0.82
N TYR A 137 1.78 -8.70 -0.20
CA TYR A 137 3.04 -8.01 -0.45
C TYR A 137 2.89 -6.50 -0.68
N VAL A 138 1.78 -6.03 -1.28
CA VAL A 138 1.54 -4.60 -1.50
C VAL A 138 1.14 -3.90 -0.20
N SER A 139 0.29 -4.52 0.60
CA SER A 139 -0.10 -4.01 1.92
C SER A 139 1.11 -3.93 2.86
N GLN A 140 1.95 -4.96 2.89
CA GLN A 140 3.19 -4.97 3.67
C GLN A 140 4.15 -3.88 3.20
N GLN A 141 4.37 -3.76 1.88
CA GLN A 141 5.20 -2.72 1.29
C GLN A 141 4.74 -1.33 1.74
N PHE A 142 3.44 -1.06 1.68
CA PHE A 142 2.89 0.23 2.10
C PHE A 142 3.11 0.48 3.61
N HIS A 143 2.82 -0.50 4.46
CA HIS A 143 2.97 -0.37 5.91
C HIS A 143 4.43 -0.14 6.32
N PHE A 144 5.36 -0.88 5.74
CA PHE A 144 6.78 -0.72 6.02
C PHE A 144 7.34 0.59 5.45
N THR A 145 6.91 1.03 4.26
CA THR A 145 7.28 2.35 3.72
C THR A 145 6.79 3.48 4.63
N LEU A 146 5.56 3.41 5.12
CA LEU A 146 5.02 4.39 6.06
C LEU A 146 5.79 4.39 7.38
N ALA A 147 6.10 3.22 7.93
CA ALA A 147 6.89 3.10 9.16
C ALA A 147 8.32 3.67 8.97
N ALA A 148 8.98 3.35 7.85
CA ALA A 148 10.29 3.91 7.49
C ALA A 148 10.24 5.44 7.44
N PHE A 149 9.23 6.00 6.76
CA PHE A 149 9.01 7.45 6.73
C PHE A 149 8.84 8.03 8.13
N LEU A 150 8.01 7.43 8.98
CA LEU A 150 7.73 7.94 10.32
C LEU A 150 8.97 7.93 11.23
N PHE A 151 9.80 6.89 11.15
CA PHE A 151 11.07 6.82 11.87
C PHE A 151 12.05 7.90 11.38
N LEU A 152 12.26 8.00 10.08
CA LEU A 152 13.16 9.00 9.48
C LEU A 152 12.63 10.42 9.70
N TYR A 153 11.32 10.64 9.55
CA TYR A 153 10.68 11.91 9.89
C TYR A 153 10.96 12.29 11.34
N GLY A 154 10.78 11.35 12.28
CA GLY A 154 11.03 11.57 13.70
C GLY A 154 12.49 11.94 14.02
N TYR A 155 13.46 11.51 13.19
CA TYR A 155 14.87 11.91 13.31
C TYR A 155 15.13 13.30 12.72
N TYR A 156 14.65 13.59 11.51
CA TYR A 156 14.97 14.81 10.76
C TYR A 156 14.02 15.97 11.04
N ALA A 157 12.85 15.76 11.65
CA ALA A 157 11.89 16.83 11.95
C ALA A 157 12.46 17.91 12.84
N PRO A 158 12.06 19.20 12.74
CA PRO A 158 12.50 20.25 13.64
C PRO A 158 12.05 19.99 15.10
N GLY A 159 12.90 20.21 16.08
CA GLY A 159 12.63 19.99 17.52
C GLY A 159 13.90 19.81 18.35
N PRO A 160 13.83 19.62 19.67
CA PRO A 160 14.97 19.42 20.55
C PRO A 160 15.81 18.20 20.19
N ARG A 161 17.16 18.36 20.17
CA ARG A 161 18.10 17.30 19.76
C ARG A 161 18.09 16.07 20.66
N GLN A 162 17.82 16.23 21.94
CA GLN A 162 17.92 15.17 22.96
C GLN A 162 16.96 13.98 22.73
N TYR A 163 15.96 14.13 21.86
CA TYR A 163 15.01 13.05 21.52
C TYR A 163 15.31 12.36 20.18
N ARG A 164 16.47 12.64 19.54
CA ARG A 164 16.78 12.18 18.19
C ARG A 164 17.91 11.15 18.17
N GLY A 165 17.63 9.97 18.67
CA GLY A 165 18.60 8.86 18.61
C GLY A 165 18.77 8.32 17.19
N LEU A 166 20.01 7.96 16.81
CA LEU A 166 20.33 7.27 15.56
C LEU A 166 19.58 5.96 15.39
N TRP A 167 19.09 5.36 16.49
CA TRP A 167 18.23 4.19 16.45
C TRP A 167 17.00 4.38 15.54
N ARG A 168 16.49 5.61 15.40
CA ARG A 168 15.37 5.91 14.48
C ARG A 168 15.80 5.77 13.03
N VAL A 169 17.02 6.15 12.69
CA VAL A 169 17.56 5.96 11.35
C VAL A 169 17.74 4.48 11.08
N ALA A 170 18.28 3.72 12.05
CA ALA A 170 18.40 2.27 11.95
C ALA A 170 17.03 1.60 11.81
N ALA A 171 16.05 1.93 12.67
CA ALA A 171 14.69 1.40 12.55
C ALA A 171 14.02 1.77 11.20
N GLY A 172 14.26 3.00 10.70
CA GLY A 172 13.86 3.40 9.36
C GLY A 172 14.51 2.55 8.27
N GLY A 173 15.79 2.21 8.41
CA GLY A 173 16.52 1.30 7.53
C GLY A 173 15.95 -0.11 7.54
N VAL A 174 15.68 -0.68 8.73
CA VAL A 174 15.01 -1.99 8.85
C VAL A 174 13.66 -1.99 8.14
N CYS A 175 12.81 -0.98 8.40
CA CYS A 175 11.51 -0.88 7.75
C CYS A 175 11.64 -0.70 6.23
N ALA A 176 12.64 0.06 5.75
CA ALA A 176 12.90 0.19 4.31
C ALA A 176 13.29 -1.17 3.70
N CYS A 177 14.18 -1.93 4.35
CA CYS A 177 14.52 -3.29 3.92
C CYS A 177 13.31 -4.21 3.89
N LEU A 178 12.47 -4.20 4.92
CA LEU A 178 11.25 -5.01 4.94
C LEU A 178 10.28 -4.61 3.82
N SER A 179 10.21 -3.32 3.47
CA SER A 179 9.44 -2.86 2.29
C SER A 179 10.02 -3.41 0.99
N PHE A 180 11.35 -3.38 0.82
CA PHE A 180 12.04 -3.92 -0.37
C PHE A 180 11.90 -5.44 -0.47
N LEU A 181 11.99 -6.14 0.65
CA LEU A 181 11.79 -7.59 0.70
C LEU A 181 10.34 -7.99 0.39
N ALA A 182 9.36 -7.22 0.87
CA ALA A 182 7.95 -7.48 0.56
C ALA A 182 7.65 -7.25 -0.93
N TYR A 183 8.24 -6.21 -1.54
CA TYR A 183 8.06 -5.88 -2.96
C TYR A 183 9.36 -5.37 -3.57
N PRO A 184 10.19 -6.25 -4.16
CA PRO A 184 11.57 -5.93 -4.58
C PRO A 184 11.69 -4.73 -5.53
N GLN A 185 10.69 -4.49 -6.36
CA GLN A 185 10.68 -3.34 -7.28
C GLN A 185 10.75 -1.99 -6.55
N THR A 186 10.39 -1.94 -5.27
CA THR A 186 10.52 -0.71 -4.47
C THR A 186 11.96 -0.36 -4.08
N LEU A 187 12.92 -1.25 -4.35
CA LEU A 187 14.36 -0.98 -4.16
C LEU A 187 14.83 0.27 -4.92
N ALA A 188 14.16 0.64 -6.00
CA ALA A 188 14.42 1.90 -6.72
C ALA A 188 14.26 3.17 -5.84
N ALA A 189 13.56 3.07 -4.71
CA ALA A 189 13.49 4.15 -3.73
C ALA A 189 14.78 4.29 -2.89
N ALA A 190 15.61 3.26 -2.77
CA ALA A 190 16.80 3.27 -1.91
C ALA A 190 17.81 4.37 -2.26
N PRO A 191 18.25 4.55 -3.52
CA PRO A 191 19.18 5.64 -3.86
C PRO A 191 18.58 7.02 -3.58
N VAL A 192 17.27 7.20 -3.75
CA VAL A 192 16.58 8.45 -3.43
C VAL A 192 16.58 8.70 -1.92
N LEU A 193 16.33 7.67 -1.12
CA LEU A 193 16.41 7.78 0.34
C LEU A 193 17.82 8.08 0.80
N MET A 194 18.84 7.44 0.25
CA MET A 194 20.25 7.71 0.57
C MET A 194 20.61 9.18 0.26
N LEU A 195 20.22 9.69 -0.91
CA LEU A 195 20.37 11.08 -1.28
C LEU A 195 19.62 12.01 -0.32
N ALA A 196 18.38 11.62 0.07
CA ALA A 196 17.59 12.38 1.04
C ALA A 196 18.33 12.52 2.38
N LEU A 197 18.95 11.47 2.90
CA LEU A 197 19.69 11.51 4.16
C LEU A 197 20.88 12.46 4.09
N LEU A 198 21.57 12.49 2.95
CA LEU A 198 22.66 13.48 2.70
C LEU A 198 22.16 14.91 2.64
N LEU A 199 20.99 15.15 2.04
CA LEU A 199 20.45 16.51 1.85
C LEU A 199 19.73 17.06 3.09
N LEU A 200 19.19 16.19 3.94
CA LEU A 200 18.39 16.59 5.11
C LEU A 200 19.22 16.76 6.38
N GLY A 201 20.42 16.19 6.47
CA GLY A 201 21.32 16.34 7.62
C GLY A 201 21.75 17.81 7.84
N ARG A 202 21.89 18.22 9.09
CA ARG A 202 22.10 19.61 9.49
C ARG A 202 23.57 20.05 9.47
N GLY A 203 24.49 19.14 9.33
CA GLY A 203 25.92 19.38 9.24
C GLY A 203 26.61 18.18 8.61
N SER A 204 27.87 18.30 8.19
CA SER A 204 28.59 17.20 7.52
C SER A 204 28.60 15.92 8.34
N ALA A 205 28.91 16.01 9.63
CA ALA A 205 28.93 14.86 10.52
C ALA A 205 27.57 14.19 10.69
N ASP A 206 26.46 14.95 10.79
CA ASP A 206 25.10 14.41 10.91
C ASP A 206 24.66 13.72 9.62
N LYS A 207 25.01 14.31 8.47
CA LYS A 207 24.75 13.72 7.15
C LYS A 207 25.44 12.36 6.99
N CYS A 208 26.75 12.32 7.27
CA CYS A 208 27.51 11.09 7.15
C CYS A 208 27.02 10.00 8.13
N ARG A 209 26.79 10.37 9.40
CA ARG A 209 26.30 9.42 10.41
C ARG A 209 24.92 8.84 10.05
N GLY A 210 23.98 9.68 9.64
CA GLY A 210 22.66 9.24 9.22
C GLY A 210 22.74 8.28 8.02
N LEU A 211 23.49 8.64 6.99
CA LEU A 211 23.70 7.79 5.83
C LEU A 211 24.35 6.47 6.20
N TRP A 212 25.48 6.49 6.94
CA TRP A 212 26.19 5.26 7.31
C TRP A 212 25.34 4.32 8.16
N VAL A 213 24.60 4.84 9.15
CA VAL A 213 23.70 4.03 9.97
C VAL A 213 22.62 3.38 9.09
N PHE A 214 22.04 4.14 8.16
CA PHE A 214 21.03 3.61 7.25
C PHE A 214 21.61 2.51 6.35
N VAL A 215 22.71 2.80 5.66
CA VAL A 215 23.38 1.85 4.73
C VAL A 215 23.83 0.60 5.47
N LEU A 216 24.49 0.76 6.64
CA LEU A 216 24.93 -0.38 7.43
C LEU A 216 23.76 -1.25 7.89
N THR A 217 22.66 -0.61 8.34
CA THR A 217 21.44 -1.34 8.71
C THR A 217 20.88 -2.12 7.52
N CYS A 218 20.80 -1.49 6.35
CA CYS A 218 20.34 -2.17 5.14
C CYS A 218 21.28 -3.31 4.74
N ALA A 219 22.59 -3.11 4.85
CA ALA A 219 23.58 -4.16 4.56
C ALA A 219 23.47 -5.34 5.52
N VAL A 220 23.27 -5.08 6.82
CA VAL A 220 23.05 -6.14 7.83
C VAL A 220 21.77 -6.90 7.56
N CYS A 221 20.65 -6.21 7.29
CA CYS A 221 19.38 -6.87 6.98
C CYS A 221 19.46 -7.69 5.68
N GLY A 222 20.02 -7.11 4.62
CA GLY A 222 20.22 -7.81 3.34
C GLY A 222 21.17 -8.98 3.48
N GLY A 223 22.29 -8.80 4.18
CA GLY A 223 23.26 -9.88 4.46
C GLY A 223 22.65 -11.02 5.28
N ALA A 224 21.90 -10.69 6.34
CA ALA A 224 21.19 -11.69 7.13
C ALA A 224 20.18 -12.48 6.29
N PHE A 225 19.46 -11.80 5.38
CA PHE A 225 18.57 -12.46 4.44
C PHE A 225 19.32 -13.40 3.48
N VAL A 226 20.42 -12.94 2.87
CA VAL A 226 21.25 -13.77 1.98
C VAL A 226 21.80 -14.99 2.72
N VAL A 227 22.29 -14.83 3.96
CA VAL A 227 22.76 -15.93 4.81
C VAL A 227 21.62 -16.93 5.08
N TYR A 228 20.40 -16.45 5.39
CA TYR A 228 19.24 -17.30 5.60
C TYR A 228 18.93 -18.16 4.35
N VAL A 229 18.96 -17.55 3.16
CA VAL A 229 18.73 -18.28 1.90
C VAL A 229 19.85 -19.29 1.64
N LEU A 230 21.12 -18.88 1.79
CA LEU A 230 22.28 -19.75 1.60
C LEU A 230 22.29 -20.94 2.57
N GLN A 231 21.91 -20.72 3.83
CA GLN A 231 21.77 -21.81 4.80
C GLN A 231 20.73 -22.84 4.33
N GLY A 232 19.63 -22.37 3.71
CA GLY A 232 18.64 -23.26 3.10
C GLY A 232 19.18 -24.11 1.95
N MET A 233 20.20 -23.61 1.24
CA MET A 233 20.87 -24.25 0.11
C MET A 233 22.17 -24.99 0.49
N GLY A 234 22.47 -25.14 1.78
CA GLY A 234 23.73 -25.76 2.22
C GLY A 234 24.97 -24.94 1.87
N PHE A 235 24.84 -23.61 1.76
CA PHE A 235 25.89 -22.66 1.34
C PHE A 235 26.40 -22.87 -0.09
N ASP A 236 25.58 -23.45 -0.96
CA ASP A 236 25.88 -23.58 -2.39
C ASP A 236 25.61 -22.25 -3.11
N PHE A 237 26.65 -21.48 -3.41
CA PHE A 237 26.56 -20.22 -4.14
C PHE A 237 26.19 -20.41 -5.61
N ALA A 238 26.55 -21.53 -6.23
CA ALA A 238 26.16 -21.80 -7.62
C ALA A 238 24.64 -22.03 -7.71
N ALA A 239 24.07 -22.76 -6.76
CA ALA A 239 22.63 -22.92 -6.63
C ALA A 239 21.92 -21.58 -6.41
N LEU A 240 22.46 -20.69 -5.56
CA LEU A 240 21.90 -19.36 -5.34
C LEU A 240 21.88 -18.52 -6.63
N LEU A 241 23.00 -18.52 -7.38
CA LEU A 241 23.10 -17.77 -8.64
C LEU A 241 22.14 -18.33 -9.70
N ALA A 242 22.06 -19.67 -9.83
CA ALA A 242 21.10 -20.31 -10.73
C ALA A 242 19.65 -19.96 -10.39
N ARG A 243 19.32 -19.87 -9.08
CA ARG A 243 17.98 -19.45 -8.63
C ARG A 243 17.72 -17.97 -8.90
N ALA A 244 18.72 -17.11 -8.70
CA ALA A 244 18.60 -15.69 -9.04
C ALA A 244 18.39 -15.48 -10.54
N ASP A 245 19.09 -16.25 -11.37
CA ASP A 245 18.94 -16.24 -12.83
C ASP A 245 17.51 -16.62 -13.25
N LEU A 246 16.94 -17.66 -12.66
CA LEU A 246 15.55 -18.05 -12.91
C LEU A 246 14.56 -16.94 -12.54
N ILE A 247 14.78 -16.16 -11.47
CA ILE A 247 13.91 -15.01 -11.14
C ILE A 247 14.04 -13.91 -12.18
N LEU A 248 15.26 -13.63 -12.63
CA LEU A 248 15.52 -12.57 -13.60
C LEU A 248 14.94 -12.88 -15.00
N HIS A 249 14.85 -14.17 -15.33
CA HIS A 249 14.32 -14.69 -16.60
C HIS A 249 12.99 -15.43 -16.44
N ASP A 250 12.22 -15.12 -15.39
CA ASP A 250 10.88 -15.69 -15.21
C ASP A 250 9.99 -15.27 -16.39
N PRO A 251 9.39 -16.22 -17.13
CA PRO A 251 8.54 -15.91 -18.28
C PRO A 251 7.37 -14.97 -17.98
N GLN A 252 6.93 -14.92 -16.73
CA GLN A 252 5.89 -13.98 -16.29
C GLN A 252 6.39 -12.52 -16.32
N TYR A 253 7.71 -12.31 -16.19
CA TYR A 253 8.35 -10.99 -16.17
C TYR A 253 9.26 -10.76 -17.38
N ASP A 254 9.41 -11.75 -18.26
CA ASP A 254 10.16 -11.64 -19.51
C ASP A 254 9.30 -10.99 -20.58
N PHE A 255 9.35 -9.68 -20.64
CA PHE A 255 8.65 -8.87 -21.65
C PHE A 255 9.52 -7.74 -22.15
N THR A 256 9.34 -7.43 -23.44
CA THR A 256 10.09 -6.36 -24.09
C THR A 256 9.55 -4.97 -23.72
N THR A 257 10.34 -3.94 -23.99
CA THR A 257 9.87 -2.55 -23.88
C THR A 257 8.69 -2.28 -24.83
N ALA A 258 8.65 -2.96 -25.98
CA ALA A 258 7.53 -2.83 -26.93
C ALA A 258 6.23 -3.39 -26.34
N ASP A 259 6.28 -4.57 -25.70
CA ASP A 259 5.11 -5.16 -25.02
C ASP A 259 4.59 -4.23 -23.94
N ARG A 260 5.50 -3.65 -23.16
CA ARG A 260 5.15 -2.67 -22.13
C ARG A 260 4.47 -1.43 -22.70
N LEU A 261 5.01 -0.86 -23.75
CA LEU A 261 4.41 0.30 -24.42
C LEU A 261 3.06 -0.03 -25.05
N ALA A 262 2.90 -1.20 -25.64
CA ALA A 262 1.64 -1.67 -26.19
C ALA A 262 0.56 -1.79 -25.09
N MET A 263 0.91 -2.39 -23.95
CA MET A 263 0.02 -2.49 -22.80
C MET A 263 -0.35 -1.13 -22.22
N LEU A 264 0.63 -0.22 -22.04
CA LEU A 264 0.36 1.13 -21.57
C LEU A 264 -0.57 1.87 -22.54
N ARG A 265 -0.33 1.78 -23.84
CA ARG A 265 -1.16 2.40 -24.88
C ARG A 265 -2.59 1.84 -24.88
N SER A 266 -2.76 0.54 -24.76
CA SER A 266 -4.08 -0.10 -24.71
C SER A 266 -4.94 0.35 -23.53
N LYS A 267 -4.31 0.66 -22.38
CA LYS A 267 -5.01 1.10 -21.17
C LYS A 267 -5.13 2.63 -21.01
N LEU A 268 -4.36 3.39 -21.79
CA LEU A 268 -4.36 4.85 -21.73
C LEU A 268 -5.72 5.44 -22.13
N SER A 269 -6.39 4.87 -23.12
CA SER A 269 -7.73 5.29 -23.53
C SER A 269 -8.76 5.14 -22.42
N ALA A 270 -8.71 4.05 -21.68
CA ALA A 270 -9.56 3.83 -20.51
C ALA A 270 -9.28 4.84 -19.40
N VAL A 271 -8.00 5.13 -19.12
CA VAL A 271 -7.62 6.15 -18.13
C VAL A 271 -8.11 7.53 -18.56
N ILE A 272 -7.91 7.92 -19.80
CA ILE A 272 -8.39 9.20 -20.33
C ILE A 272 -9.92 9.24 -20.25
N GLY A 273 -10.61 8.21 -20.73
CA GLY A 273 -12.08 8.12 -20.70
C GLY A 273 -12.66 8.28 -19.30
N ASN A 274 -11.97 7.78 -18.27
CA ASN A 274 -12.41 7.88 -16.89
C ASN A 274 -12.02 9.20 -16.20
N CYS A 275 -10.98 9.90 -16.68
CA CYS A 275 -10.45 11.09 -16.01
C CYS A 275 -10.79 12.40 -16.72
N TRP A 276 -11.13 12.40 -18.01
CA TRP A 276 -11.23 13.62 -18.83
C TRP A 276 -12.26 14.63 -18.31
N LEU A 277 -13.42 14.15 -17.85
CA LEU A 277 -14.47 15.04 -17.35
C LEU A 277 -14.04 15.78 -16.07
N SER A 278 -13.35 15.08 -15.17
CA SER A 278 -12.81 15.68 -13.95
C SER A 278 -11.66 16.64 -14.27
N ALA A 279 -10.85 16.35 -15.28
CA ALA A 279 -9.80 17.24 -15.77
C ALA A 279 -10.39 18.51 -16.39
N LEU A 280 -11.41 18.36 -17.24
CA LEU A 280 -12.11 19.48 -17.85
C LEU A 280 -12.75 20.39 -16.79
N ALA A 281 -13.45 19.82 -15.82
CA ALA A 281 -14.06 20.58 -14.72
C ALA A 281 -12.99 21.31 -13.89
N GLY A 282 -11.85 20.67 -13.61
CA GLY A 282 -10.74 21.28 -12.89
C GLY A 282 -10.13 22.47 -13.63
N VAL A 283 -9.91 22.33 -14.95
CA VAL A 283 -9.40 23.41 -15.82
C VAL A 283 -10.42 24.54 -15.92
N ALA A 284 -11.68 24.23 -16.14
CA ALA A 284 -12.76 25.24 -16.25
C ALA A 284 -12.88 26.09 -14.97
N LEU A 285 -12.83 25.46 -13.78
CA LEU A 285 -12.85 26.18 -12.50
C LEU A 285 -11.62 27.05 -12.28
N ALA A 286 -10.44 26.58 -12.69
CA ALA A 286 -9.22 27.37 -12.60
C ALA A 286 -9.26 28.56 -13.57
N ALA A 287 -9.77 28.37 -14.80
CA ALA A 287 -9.96 29.42 -15.80
C ALA A 287 -10.99 30.46 -15.33
N ALA A 288 -12.13 30.03 -14.79
CA ALA A 288 -13.12 30.93 -14.21
C ALA A 288 -12.52 31.81 -13.10
N GLY A 289 -11.70 31.22 -12.20
CA GLY A 289 -10.99 31.99 -11.19
C GLY A 289 -10.06 33.06 -11.76
N MET A 290 -9.42 32.82 -12.90
CA MET A 290 -8.61 33.83 -13.58
C MET A 290 -9.46 34.95 -14.21
N LEU A 291 -10.59 34.61 -14.81
CA LEU A 291 -11.52 35.58 -15.41
C LEU A 291 -12.13 36.49 -14.37
N PHE A 292 -12.43 35.99 -13.17
CA PHE A 292 -13.03 36.76 -12.07
C PHE A 292 -12.03 37.45 -11.15
N GLY A 293 -10.82 37.77 -11.64
CA GLY A 293 -9.92 38.69 -10.98
C GLY A 293 -8.76 38.09 -10.18
N GLU A 294 -8.56 36.80 -10.22
CA GLU A 294 -7.37 36.18 -9.64
C GLU A 294 -6.13 36.36 -10.55
N ARG A 295 -5.48 37.52 -10.48
CA ARG A 295 -4.19 37.77 -11.19
C ARG A 295 -3.08 36.88 -10.62
N ARG A 296 -3.03 35.64 -11.05
CA ARG A 296 -1.96 34.68 -10.68
C ARG A 296 -1.27 34.19 -11.95
N GLY A 297 0.07 34.06 -11.88
CA GLY A 297 0.82 33.51 -13.00
C GLY A 297 0.39 32.07 -13.35
N PHE A 298 0.67 31.65 -14.59
CA PHE A 298 0.31 30.35 -15.16
C PHE A 298 0.58 29.16 -14.21
N ALA A 299 1.74 29.12 -13.56
CA ALA A 299 2.12 28.03 -12.64
C ALA A 299 1.13 27.85 -11.48
N ARG A 300 0.61 28.93 -10.90
CA ARG A 300 -0.38 28.87 -9.80
C ARG A 300 -1.78 28.52 -10.29
N SER A 301 -2.11 28.91 -11.52
CA SER A 301 -3.38 28.50 -12.15
C SER A 301 -3.40 27.02 -12.47
N LEU A 302 -2.29 26.48 -12.97
CA LEU A 302 -2.14 25.04 -13.18
C LEU A 302 -2.16 24.25 -11.86
N GLU A 303 -1.53 24.76 -10.79
CA GLU A 303 -1.63 24.16 -9.45
C GLU A 303 -3.10 23.98 -9.03
N LYS A 304 -3.91 25.02 -9.20
CA LYS A 304 -5.33 24.96 -8.87
C LYS A 304 -6.09 23.97 -9.74
N ALA A 305 -5.85 24.00 -11.06
CA ALA A 305 -6.49 23.06 -11.97
C ALA A 305 -6.22 21.61 -11.57
N LEU A 306 -4.97 21.28 -11.25
CA LEU A 306 -4.60 19.94 -10.81
C LEU A 306 -5.31 19.55 -9.49
N TRP A 307 -5.38 20.46 -8.50
CA TRP A 307 -6.09 20.17 -7.25
C TRP A 307 -7.60 20.07 -7.42
N TYR A 308 -8.23 20.87 -8.29
CA TYR A 308 -9.64 20.71 -8.62
C TYR A 308 -9.91 19.38 -9.33
N THR A 309 -9.06 19.01 -10.29
CA THR A 309 -9.13 17.69 -10.95
C THR A 309 -9.04 16.55 -9.93
N ALA A 310 -8.06 16.63 -9.01
CA ALA A 310 -7.91 15.63 -7.95
C ALA A 310 -9.15 15.55 -7.05
N PHE A 311 -9.74 16.68 -6.71
CA PHE A 311 -10.98 16.72 -5.93
C PHE A 311 -12.16 16.07 -6.67
N PHE A 312 -12.39 16.43 -7.94
CA PHE A 312 -13.47 15.81 -8.72
C PHE A 312 -13.27 14.32 -8.94
N LEU A 313 -12.04 13.89 -9.16
CA LEU A 313 -11.73 12.45 -9.24
C LEU A 313 -11.99 11.73 -7.91
N SER A 314 -11.71 12.37 -6.77
CA SER A 314 -12.01 11.76 -5.47
C SER A 314 -13.52 11.63 -5.23
N LEU A 315 -14.32 12.61 -5.66
CA LEU A 315 -15.78 12.52 -5.63
C LEU A 315 -16.29 11.42 -6.56
N TRP A 316 -15.72 11.34 -7.76
CA TRP A 316 -16.05 10.31 -8.73
C TRP A 316 -15.73 8.91 -8.20
N CYS A 317 -14.54 8.71 -7.66
CA CYS A 317 -14.15 7.44 -7.03
C CYS A 317 -15.03 7.10 -5.81
N THR A 318 -15.51 8.12 -5.07
CA THR A 318 -16.45 7.90 -3.96
C THR A 318 -17.81 7.45 -4.49
N ALA A 319 -18.30 8.06 -5.57
CA ALA A 319 -19.57 7.71 -6.21
C ALA A 319 -19.53 6.38 -6.99
N TYR A 320 -18.35 5.79 -7.15
CA TYR A 320 -18.13 4.53 -7.85
C TYR A 320 -19.00 3.38 -7.30
N CYS A 321 -19.26 3.37 -6.01
CA CYS A 321 -20.13 2.38 -5.37
C CYS A 321 -21.57 2.34 -5.94
N LEU A 322 -21.98 3.36 -6.70
CA LEU A 322 -23.28 3.43 -7.33
C LEU A 322 -23.34 2.74 -8.70
N ARG A 323 -22.21 2.36 -9.28
CA ARG A 323 -22.11 1.86 -10.66
C ARG A 323 -21.46 0.49 -10.84
N ALA A 324 -20.85 -0.09 -9.83
CA ALA A 324 -20.21 -1.42 -9.88
C ALA A 324 -19.37 -1.68 -11.15
N GLN A 325 -18.50 -0.74 -11.53
CA GLN A 325 -17.61 -0.86 -12.69
C GLN A 325 -16.17 -0.53 -12.34
N GLU A 326 -15.22 -0.78 -13.22
CA GLU A 326 -13.75 -0.78 -13.06
C GLU A 326 -13.07 0.48 -12.44
N LEU A 327 -13.80 1.50 -12.00
CA LEU A 327 -13.29 2.72 -11.37
C LEU A 327 -13.20 2.55 -9.86
N ASP A 328 -12.01 2.46 -9.34
CA ASP A 328 -11.77 2.49 -7.91
C ASP A 328 -10.94 3.72 -7.48
N PHE A 329 -10.65 3.81 -6.19
CA PHE A 329 -9.86 4.89 -5.60
C PHE A 329 -8.48 5.07 -6.28
N ARG A 330 -7.97 4.09 -7.00
CA ARG A 330 -6.67 4.15 -7.67
C ARG A 330 -6.62 5.27 -8.69
N TYR A 331 -7.71 5.58 -9.39
CA TYR A 331 -7.74 6.63 -10.41
C TYR A 331 -7.50 8.05 -9.88
N MET A 332 -7.79 8.34 -8.62
CA MET A 332 -7.48 9.64 -8.02
C MET A 332 -6.00 9.79 -7.67
N CYS A 333 -5.29 8.69 -7.38
CA CYS A 333 -3.93 8.74 -6.86
C CYS A 333 -2.93 9.49 -7.77
N PRO A 334 -2.92 9.28 -9.11
CA PRO A 334 -2.07 10.06 -10.02
C PRO A 334 -2.34 11.56 -9.95
N ALA A 335 -3.61 11.97 -9.90
CA ALA A 335 -3.97 13.39 -9.87
C ALA A 335 -3.48 14.07 -8.58
N PHE A 336 -3.70 13.43 -7.43
CA PHE A 336 -3.19 13.93 -6.14
C PHE A 336 -1.66 13.95 -6.09
N ALA A 337 -0.98 12.91 -6.61
CA ALA A 337 0.47 12.85 -6.64
C ALA A 337 1.06 13.94 -7.54
N LEU A 338 0.49 14.16 -8.73
CA LEU A 338 0.91 15.21 -9.67
C LEU A 338 0.65 16.62 -9.11
N ALA A 339 -0.55 16.86 -8.55
CA ALA A 339 -0.88 18.12 -7.89
C ALA A 339 0.09 18.42 -6.73
N GLY A 340 0.43 17.40 -5.93
CA GLY A 340 1.41 17.48 -4.88
C GLY A 340 2.81 17.82 -5.38
N GLY A 341 3.27 17.13 -6.42
CA GLY A 341 4.56 17.42 -7.07
C GLY A 341 4.65 18.84 -7.60
N TRP A 342 3.56 19.32 -8.22
CA TRP A 342 3.47 20.70 -8.69
C TRP A 342 3.48 21.71 -7.54
N THR A 343 2.82 21.41 -6.42
CA THR A 343 2.86 22.23 -5.20
C THR A 343 4.30 22.31 -4.66
N PHE A 344 5.04 21.21 -4.58
CA PHE A 344 6.46 21.23 -4.18
C PHE A 344 7.29 22.12 -5.10
N TRP A 345 7.04 22.06 -6.41
CA TRP A 345 7.74 22.90 -7.40
C TRP A 345 7.40 24.38 -7.24
N CYS A 346 6.12 24.76 -7.17
CA CYS A 346 5.68 26.14 -7.02
C CYS A 346 6.20 26.80 -5.75
N ASP A 347 6.25 26.05 -4.66
CA ASP A 347 6.59 26.57 -3.33
C ASP A 347 8.09 26.46 -2.98
N ARG A 348 8.93 25.98 -3.93
CA ARG A 348 10.35 25.74 -3.68
C ARG A 348 11.13 26.95 -3.16
N ARG A 349 10.69 28.17 -3.48
CA ARG A 349 11.33 29.43 -3.10
C ARG A 349 10.76 30.02 -1.80
N GLU A 350 9.62 29.54 -1.32
CA GLU A 350 8.96 30.08 -0.12
C GLU A 350 9.68 29.65 1.16
N ALA A 351 9.98 30.61 2.05
CA ALA A 351 10.79 30.36 3.25
C ALA A 351 10.03 29.63 4.37
N GLY A 352 8.71 29.83 4.48
CA GLY A 352 7.90 29.24 5.53
C GLY A 352 7.77 27.71 5.42
N HIS A 353 7.87 27.01 6.54
CA HIS A 353 7.74 25.55 6.65
C HIS A 353 8.67 24.72 5.74
N ARG A 354 9.73 25.35 5.18
CA ARG A 354 10.72 24.65 4.31
C ARG A 354 11.22 23.32 4.86
N PRO A 355 11.61 23.19 6.16
CA PRO A 355 12.13 21.92 6.66
C PRO A 355 11.11 20.78 6.52
N LEU A 356 9.85 20.99 6.91
CA LEU A 356 8.81 19.97 6.87
C LEU A 356 8.42 19.59 5.45
N ARG A 357 8.33 20.56 4.54
CA ARG A 357 8.11 20.30 3.11
C ARG A 357 9.24 19.49 2.50
N ARG A 358 10.49 19.82 2.84
CA ARG A 358 11.66 19.05 2.38
C ARG A 358 11.58 17.61 2.87
N LEU A 359 11.15 17.36 4.10
CA LEU A 359 10.97 16.01 4.64
C LEU A 359 9.89 15.24 3.86
N LEU A 360 8.71 15.85 3.64
CA LEU A 360 7.63 15.22 2.84
C LEU A 360 8.07 14.93 1.42
N PHE A 361 8.83 15.84 0.80
CA PHE A 361 9.35 15.65 -0.56
C PHE A 361 10.38 14.54 -0.61
N TRP A 362 11.47 14.66 0.18
CA TRP A 362 12.63 13.78 0.07
C TRP A 362 12.44 12.40 0.71
N LEU A 363 11.66 12.29 1.79
CA LEU A 363 11.43 11.01 2.48
C LEU A 363 10.12 10.33 2.07
N GLY A 364 9.19 11.04 1.44
CA GLY A 364 7.88 10.52 1.11
C GLY A 364 7.55 10.55 -0.38
N TRP A 365 7.38 11.75 -0.93
CA TRP A 365 6.88 11.91 -2.30
C TRP A 365 7.85 11.36 -3.35
N LEU A 366 9.11 11.79 -3.33
CA LEU A 366 10.09 11.42 -4.35
C LEU A 366 10.47 9.92 -4.32
N PRO A 367 10.74 9.30 -3.15
CA PRO A 367 10.94 7.85 -3.10
C PRO A 367 9.73 7.06 -3.58
N GLY A 368 8.51 7.50 -3.25
CA GLY A 368 7.29 6.87 -3.73
C GLY A 368 7.11 6.98 -5.25
N ILE A 369 7.45 8.12 -5.85
CA ILE A 369 7.46 8.28 -7.32
C ILE A 369 8.53 7.39 -7.97
N ALA A 370 9.75 7.32 -7.39
CA ALA A 370 10.82 6.47 -7.92
C ALA A 370 10.42 4.99 -7.90
N ALA A 371 9.85 4.52 -6.80
CA ALA A 371 9.30 3.17 -6.70
C ALA A 371 8.21 2.92 -7.74
N TYR A 372 7.25 3.84 -7.87
CA TYR A 372 6.17 3.73 -8.85
C TYR A 372 6.68 3.64 -10.29
N LEU A 373 7.60 4.51 -10.68
CA LEU A 373 8.16 4.51 -12.05
C LEU A 373 8.89 3.20 -12.35
N PHE A 374 9.59 2.65 -11.38
CA PHE A 374 10.27 1.36 -11.55
C PHE A 374 9.25 0.21 -11.63
N ILE A 375 8.22 0.18 -10.78
CA ILE A 375 7.12 -0.79 -10.86
C ILE A 375 6.44 -0.71 -12.23
N LEU A 376 6.12 0.51 -12.67
CA LEU A 376 5.52 0.75 -13.99
C LEU A 376 6.39 0.20 -15.11
N ARG A 377 7.72 0.24 -14.98
CA ARG A 377 8.68 -0.28 -15.99
C ARG A 377 8.85 -1.80 -15.89
N SER A 378 8.84 -2.37 -14.71
CA SER A 378 9.24 -3.75 -14.44
C SER A 378 8.08 -4.76 -14.33
N THR A 379 6.83 -4.36 -14.60
CA THR A 379 5.66 -5.26 -14.52
C THR A 379 4.72 -5.04 -15.70
N LEU A 380 4.01 -6.09 -16.13
CA LEU A 380 2.90 -6.00 -17.09
C LEU A 380 1.53 -5.77 -16.44
N ILE A 381 1.51 -5.45 -15.13
CA ILE A 381 0.27 -5.11 -14.43
C ILE A 381 -0.42 -3.93 -15.15
N ALA A 382 -1.73 -4.02 -15.29
CA ALA A 382 -2.53 -2.99 -15.96
C ALA A 382 -2.29 -1.60 -15.34
N LEU A 383 -2.16 -0.57 -16.18
CA LEU A 383 -1.85 0.79 -15.75
C LEU A 383 -2.71 1.29 -14.58
N PRO A 384 -4.06 1.15 -14.58
CA PRO A 384 -4.87 1.59 -13.45
C PRO A 384 -4.54 0.88 -12.13
N THR A 385 -4.18 -0.39 -12.18
CA THR A 385 -3.81 -1.15 -10.99
C THR A 385 -2.51 -0.63 -10.37
N THR A 386 -1.55 -0.17 -11.18
CA THR A 386 -0.31 0.41 -10.66
C THR A 386 -0.52 1.74 -9.94
N PHE A 387 -1.64 2.44 -10.14
CA PHE A 387 -1.91 3.72 -9.48
C PHE A 387 -2.01 3.64 -7.95
N MET A 388 -2.28 2.47 -7.39
CA MET A 388 -2.28 2.31 -5.93
C MET A 388 -0.94 2.66 -5.28
N TYR A 389 0.18 2.47 -5.97
CA TYR A 389 1.51 2.83 -5.47
C TYR A 389 1.73 4.35 -5.40
N LEU A 390 0.90 5.15 -6.07
CA LEU A 390 0.90 6.61 -5.98
C LEU A 390 0.11 7.15 -4.78
N PHE A 391 -0.55 6.30 -4.00
CA PHE A 391 -1.31 6.76 -2.83
C PHE A 391 -0.41 7.45 -1.79
N TRP A 392 0.77 6.90 -1.51
CA TRP A 392 1.70 7.52 -0.57
C TRP A 392 2.23 8.88 -1.06
N PRO A 393 2.70 9.05 -2.30
CA PRO A 393 2.95 10.36 -2.91
C PRO A 393 1.75 11.32 -2.83
N ALA A 394 0.53 10.83 -3.05
CA ALA A 394 -0.70 11.63 -2.96
C ALA A 394 -0.93 12.19 -1.55
N VAL A 395 -0.75 11.36 -0.51
CA VAL A 395 -0.82 11.78 0.90
C VAL A 395 0.24 12.82 1.21
N CYS A 396 1.50 12.61 0.79
CA CYS A 396 2.59 13.56 0.99
C CYS A 396 2.35 14.89 0.27
N GLY A 397 1.82 14.86 -0.94
CA GLY A 397 1.45 16.05 -1.71
C GLY A 397 0.33 16.84 -1.04
N THR A 398 -0.72 16.16 -0.57
CA THR A 398 -1.81 16.80 0.17
C THR A 398 -1.31 17.41 1.49
N ALA A 399 -0.44 16.72 2.21
CA ALA A 399 0.21 17.26 3.41
C ALA A 399 1.04 18.50 3.09
N ALA A 400 1.77 18.54 1.97
CA ALA A 400 2.55 19.71 1.54
C ALA A 400 1.67 20.93 1.24
N LEU A 401 0.49 20.72 0.64
CA LEU A 401 -0.49 21.78 0.41
C LEU A 401 -0.91 22.45 1.73
N LEU A 402 -1.06 21.68 2.80
CA LEU A 402 -1.41 22.18 4.14
C LEU A 402 -0.31 23.01 4.81
N LEU A 403 0.93 22.84 4.38
CA LEU A 403 2.10 23.54 4.92
C LEU A 403 2.39 24.89 4.25
N LYS A 404 1.44 25.48 3.52
CA LYS A 404 1.63 26.82 2.94
C LYS A 404 1.84 27.89 4.03
N PRO A 405 2.77 28.85 3.80
CA PRO A 405 2.94 29.97 4.72
C PRO A 405 1.65 30.78 4.80
N ARG A 406 1.24 31.14 6.02
CA ARG A 406 0.04 31.95 6.28
C ARG A 406 -1.22 31.49 5.53
N PRO A 407 -1.67 30.23 5.72
CA PRO A 407 -2.82 29.72 5.00
C PRO A 407 -4.08 30.47 5.42
N THR A 408 -4.82 30.99 4.45
CA THR A 408 -6.13 31.58 4.70
C THR A 408 -7.12 30.54 5.20
N ARG A 409 -8.22 30.96 5.84
CA ARG A 409 -9.29 30.04 6.26
C ARG A 409 -9.82 29.22 5.08
N ARG A 410 -10.00 29.88 3.90
CA ARG A 410 -10.44 29.21 2.66
C ARG A 410 -9.45 28.14 2.20
N HIS A 411 -8.15 28.44 2.27
CA HIS A 411 -7.11 27.48 1.88
C HIS A 411 -7.12 26.23 2.79
N ARG A 412 -7.22 26.43 4.11
CA ARG A 412 -7.32 25.31 5.07
C ARG A 412 -8.58 24.47 4.86
N ALA A 413 -9.70 25.10 4.56
CA ALA A 413 -10.93 24.40 4.25
C ALA A 413 -10.82 23.56 2.95
N ALA A 414 -10.26 24.14 1.88
CA ALA A 414 -10.04 23.41 0.62
C ALA A 414 -9.11 22.20 0.82
N ALA A 415 -8.01 22.37 1.56
CA ALA A 415 -7.10 21.27 1.84
C ALA A 415 -7.72 20.18 2.75
N ALA A 416 -8.59 20.56 3.69
CA ALA A 416 -9.37 19.61 4.47
C ALA A 416 -10.39 18.83 3.60
N LEU A 417 -11.03 19.50 2.64
CA LEU A 417 -11.92 18.85 1.66
C LEU A 417 -11.17 17.84 0.79
N LEU A 418 -9.95 18.17 0.33
CA LEU A 418 -9.10 17.24 -0.41
C LEU A 418 -8.71 16.02 0.44
N ALA A 419 -8.32 16.22 1.69
CA ALA A 419 -8.00 15.12 2.61
C ALA A 419 -9.25 14.25 2.90
N ALA A 420 -10.43 14.87 3.04
CA ALA A 420 -11.70 14.16 3.16
C ALA A 420 -12.04 13.39 1.87
N GLY A 421 -11.77 13.96 0.70
CA GLY A 421 -11.95 13.30 -0.60
C GLY A 421 -11.10 12.02 -0.71
N LEU A 422 -9.82 12.08 -0.31
CA LEU A 422 -8.96 10.88 -0.22
C LEU A 422 -9.55 9.81 0.70
N LEU A 423 -10.04 10.23 1.87
CA LEU A 423 -10.64 9.32 2.83
C LEU A 423 -11.92 8.68 2.27
N LEU A 424 -12.83 9.48 1.76
CA LEU A 424 -14.14 9.00 1.29
C LEU A 424 -13.99 8.05 0.10
N ALA A 425 -13.10 8.36 -0.84
CA ALA A 425 -12.80 7.49 -1.98
C ALA A 425 -12.18 6.15 -1.57
N CYS A 426 -11.47 6.10 -0.44
CA CYS A 426 -10.97 4.83 0.11
C CYS A 426 -12.03 4.08 0.93
N ALA A 427 -12.87 4.77 1.72
CA ALA A 427 -13.75 4.15 2.69
C ALA A 427 -15.14 3.78 2.12
N VAL A 428 -15.77 4.70 1.37
CA VAL A 428 -17.17 4.50 0.92
C VAL A 428 -17.34 3.29 0.00
N PRO A 429 -16.49 3.10 -1.04
CA PRO A 429 -16.60 1.90 -1.87
C PRO A 429 -16.43 0.60 -1.08
N ARG A 430 -15.64 0.60 -0.01
CA ARG A 430 -15.47 -0.57 0.88
C ARG A 430 -16.73 -0.94 1.66
N LEU A 431 -17.65 0.00 1.85
CA LEU A 431 -18.93 -0.27 2.49
C LEU A 431 -19.99 -0.76 1.50
N CYS A 432 -19.90 -0.35 0.25
CA CYS A 432 -20.94 -0.61 -0.74
C CYS A 432 -20.64 -1.81 -1.64
N LEU A 433 -19.36 -2.13 -1.85
CA LEU A 433 -18.92 -3.18 -2.75
C LEU A 433 -18.28 -4.34 -1.98
N VAL A 434 -18.38 -5.54 -2.53
CA VAL A 434 -17.72 -6.74 -2.05
C VAL A 434 -16.77 -7.22 -3.15
N LEU A 435 -15.56 -7.62 -2.77
CA LEU A 435 -14.65 -8.28 -3.67
C LEU A 435 -15.08 -9.74 -3.78
N GLU A 436 -15.49 -10.14 -4.98
CA GLU A 436 -15.65 -11.52 -5.37
C GLU A 436 -14.35 -12.11 -5.94
N THR A 437 -14.36 -13.38 -6.21
CA THR A 437 -13.22 -14.05 -6.83
C THR A 437 -12.85 -13.39 -8.17
N GLY A 438 -11.55 -13.22 -8.42
CA GLY A 438 -11.04 -12.80 -9.73
C GLY A 438 -11.07 -11.29 -10.00
N TRP A 439 -10.92 -10.44 -8.98
CA TRP A 439 -10.80 -8.97 -9.11
C TRP A 439 -12.08 -8.23 -9.46
N HIS A 440 -13.23 -8.90 -9.42
CA HIS A 440 -14.52 -8.25 -9.61
C HIS A 440 -15.10 -7.79 -8.29
N CYS A 441 -15.63 -6.57 -8.28
CA CYS A 441 -16.39 -6.03 -7.15
C CYS A 441 -17.86 -5.96 -7.53
N GLU A 442 -18.69 -6.57 -6.70
CA GLU A 442 -20.14 -6.52 -6.83
C GLU A 442 -20.77 -5.63 -5.74
N PRO A 443 -21.91 -4.99 -6.02
CA PRO A 443 -22.68 -4.32 -4.97
C PRO A 443 -23.05 -5.31 -3.87
N ILE A 444 -22.98 -4.89 -2.61
CA ILE A 444 -23.38 -5.76 -1.49
C ILE A 444 -24.81 -6.27 -1.61
N THR A 445 -25.66 -5.53 -2.29
CA THR A 445 -27.07 -5.88 -2.53
C THR A 445 -27.25 -6.96 -3.61
N ALA A 446 -26.22 -7.22 -4.42
CA ALA A 446 -26.26 -8.21 -5.49
C ALA A 446 -25.79 -9.60 -5.02
N ILE A 447 -25.11 -9.68 -3.88
CA ILE A 447 -24.61 -10.95 -3.34
C ILE A 447 -25.49 -11.45 -2.19
N GLN A 448 -25.54 -12.77 -2.02
CA GLN A 448 -26.12 -13.43 -0.86
C GLN A 448 -24.97 -13.94 0.02
N PRO A 449 -24.53 -13.16 1.03
CA PRO A 449 -23.39 -13.55 1.82
C PRO A 449 -23.72 -14.72 2.73
N GLU A 450 -22.89 -15.75 2.64
CA GLU A 450 -22.95 -16.94 3.49
C GLU A 450 -21.72 -17.03 4.38
N ARG A 451 -21.89 -17.52 5.60
CA ARG A 451 -20.79 -17.64 6.55
C ARG A 451 -20.00 -18.93 6.29
N ILE A 452 -18.70 -18.78 6.08
CA ILE A 452 -17.77 -19.90 6.03
C ILE A 452 -17.63 -20.50 7.42
N THR A 453 -17.85 -21.80 7.55
CA THR A 453 -17.91 -22.47 8.86
C THR A 453 -16.66 -23.27 9.19
N ARG A 454 -15.84 -23.62 8.17
CA ARG A 454 -14.72 -24.55 8.30
C ARG A 454 -13.41 -23.97 7.74
N GLY A 455 -12.31 -24.52 8.22
CA GLY A 455 -10.98 -24.26 7.69
C GLY A 455 -10.43 -22.86 7.99
N PRO A 456 -9.38 -22.45 7.31
CA PRO A 456 -8.67 -21.18 7.57
C PRO A 456 -9.54 -19.93 7.50
N ALA A 457 -10.54 -19.91 6.63
CA ALA A 457 -11.45 -18.79 6.43
C ALA A 457 -12.69 -18.83 7.35
N ALA A 458 -12.80 -19.78 8.25
CA ALA A 458 -13.95 -19.90 9.15
C ALA A 458 -14.23 -18.59 9.90
N GLY A 459 -15.51 -18.21 9.94
CA GLY A 459 -15.97 -16.97 10.58
C GLY A 459 -16.06 -15.77 9.63
N THR A 460 -15.54 -15.86 8.41
CA THR A 460 -15.74 -14.84 7.38
C THR A 460 -17.03 -15.11 6.60
N TRP A 461 -17.46 -14.10 5.84
CA TRP A 461 -18.62 -14.16 4.96
C TRP A 461 -18.16 -13.97 3.52
N ALA A 462 -18.68 -14.80 2.63
CA ALA A 462 -18.44 -14.72 1.19
C ALA A 462 -19.76 -14.89 0.44
N ASP A 463 -19.74 -14.71 -0.87
CA ASP A 463 -20.83 -15.18 -1.73
C ASP A 463 -21.06 -16.68 -1.53
N THR A 464 -22.32 -17.13 -1.64
CA THR A 464 -22.74 -18.54 -1.42
C THR A 464 -21.84 -19.52 -2.17
N LYS A 465 -21.55 -19.24 -3.44
CA LYS A 465 -20.70 -20.10 -4.26
C LYS A 465 -19.27 -20.20 -3.73
N ALA A 466 -18.68 -19.09 -3.29
CA ALA A 466 -17.35 -19.09 -2.73
C ALA A 466 -17.32 -19.77 -1.35
N ALA A 467 -18.35 -19.56 -0.53
CA ALA A 467 -18.50 -20.22 0.76
C ALA A 467 -18.63 -21.74 0.62
N ASP A 468 -19.49 -22.21 -0.29
CA ASP A 468 -19.65 -23.63 -0.61
C ASP A 468 -18.35 -24.27 -1.10
N MET A 469 -17.60 -23.58 -1.95
CA MET A 469 -16.30 -24.04 -2.45
C MET A 469 -15.29 -24.20 -1.31
N GLN A 470 -15.20 -23.23 -0.43
CA GLN A 470 -14.29 -23.26 0.74
C GLN A 470 -14.68 -24.40 1.71
N ASP A 471 -15.94 -24.53 2.05
CA ASP A 471 -16.43 -25.60 2.93
C ASP A 471 -16.29 -26.99 2.29
N ALA A 472 -16.43 -27.10 0.96
CA ALA A 472 -16.23 -28.36 0.22
C ALA A 472 -14.75 -28.78 0.21
N CYS A 473 -13.81 -27.84 0.06
CA CYS A 473 -12.38 -28.13 0.15
C CYS A 473 -11.96 -28.66 1.53
N MET A 474 -12.71 -28.32 2.59
CA MET A 474 -12.44 -28.74 3.96
C MET A 474 -13.15 -30.05 4.36
N LYS A 475 -13.95 -30.65 3.47
CA LYS A 475 -14.50 -31.99 3.74
C LYS A 475 -13.36 -33.01 3.70
N PRO A 476 -13.30 -33.97 4.66
CA PRO A 476 -12.33 -35.05 4.58
C PRO A 476 -12.47 -35.74 3.22
N SER A 477 -11.38 -35.83 2.48
CA SER A 477 -11.37 -36.65 1.27
C SER A 477 -11.80 -38.06 1.65
N PRO A 478 -12.75 -38.67 0.93
CA PRO A 478 -13.06 -40.07 1.18
C PRO A 478 -11.75 -40.87 1.14
N PRO A 479 -11.54 -41.83 2.03
CA PRO A 479 -10.29 -42.57 2.08
C PRO A 479 -10.02 -43.07 0.66
N MET A 480 -8.88 -42.67 0.09
CA MET A 480 -8.45 -43.17 -1.20
C MET A 480 -8.47 -44.71 -1.06
N ARG A 481 -9.46 -45.34 -1.66
CA ARG A 481 -9.42 -46.78 -1.85
C ARG A 481 -8.08 -47.02 -2.54
N ALA A 482 -7.18 -47.75 -1.84
CA ALA A 482 -5.92 -48.14 -2.39
C ALA A 482 -6.24 -48.86 -3.72
N ARG A 483 -6.21 -48.16 -4.83
CA ARG A 483 -6.14 -48.81 -6.14
C ARG A 483 -4.83 -49.56 -6.06
N ALA A 484 -4.95 -50.87 -5.90
CA ALA A 484 -3.83 -51.76 -6.06
C ALA A 484 -3.11 -51.34 -7.33
N CYS A 485 -1.93 -50.74 -7.17
CA CYS A 485 -1.07 -50.44 -8.30
C CYS A 485 -0.69 -51.78 -8.86
N SER A 486 -1.49 -52.30 -9.83
CA SER A 486 -1.07 -53.42 -10.66
C SER A 486 0.17 -52.94 -11.36
N ARG A 487 1.34 -53.43 -10.88
CA ARG A 487 2.62 -53.23 -11.56
C ARG A 487 2.42 -53.64 -13.02
N PRO A 488 2.69 -52.77 -14.00
CA PRO A 488 2.75 -53.21 -15.37
C PRO A 488 3.88 -54.27 -15.42
N SER A 489 3.53 -55.50 -15.81
CA SER A 489 4.50 -56.53 -16.12
C SER A 489 5.41 -56.00 -17.23
N VAL A 490 6.67 -55.78 -16.89
CA VAL A 490 7.71 -55.51 -17.88
C VAL A 490 7.88 -56.76 -18.68
N SER A 491 7.21 -56.87 -19.83
CA SER A 491 7.56 -57.87 -20.86
C SER A 491 8.87 -57.42 -21.48
N SER A 492 9.91 -58.21 -21.19
CA SER A 492 11.19 -58.16 -21.88
C SER A 492 10.97 -58.52 -23.36
N THR A 493 11.00 -57.54 -24.24
CA THR A 493 11.36 -57.76 -25.64
C THR A 493 12.61 -56.94 -25.93
N ALA A 494 13.74 -57.67 -25.79
CA ALA A 494 14.96 -57.33 -26.47
C ALA A 494 14.79 -57.60 -27.95
N SER A 495 14.97 -56.60 -28.81
CA SER A 495 15.63 -56.77 -30.13
C SER A 495 15.69 -55.40 -30.86
N ALA A 496 16.93 -55.02 -31.15
CA ALA A 496 17.43 -54.47 -32.40
C ALA A 496 16.74 -53.23 -33.02
N PHE A 497 17.33 -52.05 -32.85
CA PHE A 497 18.12 -51.30 -33.86
C PHE A 497 18.64 -50.02 -33.19
#